data_c6bf31e9b8ed495d6cd07cca9c2132f2
#
_entry.id   c6bf31e9b8ed495d6cd07cca9c2132f2
#
_cell.length_a   1.000
_cell.length_b   1.000
_cell.length_c   1.000
_cell.angle_alpha   90.00
_cell.angle_beta   90.00
_cell.angle_gamma   90.00
#
_symmetry.space_group_name_H-M   'P 1'
#
loop_
_entity.id
_entity.type
_entity.pdbx_description
1 polymer ?
#
loop_
_entity_poly.entity_id
_entity_poly.type
_entity_poly.pdbx_seq_one_letter_code
_entity_poly.pdbx_strand_id
1 'polypeptide(L)'
;IIVSDIQAAKDFYVNKLGFEIIRENYREQRKDWKLDLRLGEDPGAIELEIFAESNPPRRVSRPEACGLRHLAFYVEDVEAAVAELAKLGIECEPIRYDEYTHKRMTFFFDPDGLPLELHE
;
A
#
# COMPACT_ATOMS: atom_id res chain seq x y z
N ILE A 1 -0.64 0.92 9.10
CA ILE A 1 -1.28 -0.27 8.50
C ILE A 1 -0.98 -1.48 9.35
N ILE A 2 -1.96 -2.37 9.55
CA ILE A 2 -1.77 -3.70 10.16
C ILE A 2 -1.61 -4.71 9.02
N VAL A 3 -0.62 -5.59 9.13
CA VAL A 3 -0.34 -6.66 8.15
C VAL A 3 -0.22 -8.01 8.87
N SER A 4 -0.48 -9.09 8.14
CA SER A 4 -0.40 -10.44 8.68
C SER A 4 1.01 -11.04 8.61
N ASP A 5 1.86 -10.55 7.70
CA ASP A 5 3.21 -11.07 7.46
C ASP A 5 4.17 -9.93 7.11
N ILE A 6 5.22 -9.73 7.93
CA ILE A 6 6.21 -8.67 7.73
C ILE A 6 7.06 -8.89 6.48
N GLN A 7 7.35 -10.14 6.10
CA GLN A 7 8.16 -10.42 4.93
C GLN A 7 7.38 -10.18 3.64
N ALA A 8 6.10 -10.57 3.60
CA ALA A 8 5.21 -10.26 2.49
C ALA A 8 5.01 -8.74 2.34
N ALA A 9 4.84 -8.01 3.45
CA ALA A 9 4.74 -6.55 3.44
C ALA A 9 6.04 -5.89 2.93
N LYS A 10 7.21 -6.34 3.39
CA LYS A 10 8.51 -5.83 2.89
C LYS A 10 8.70 -6.11 1.40
N ASP A 11 8.39 -7.32 0.93
CA ASP A 11 8.48 -7.63 -0.49
C ASP A 11 7.59 -6.69 -1.31
N PHE A 12 6.38 -6.47 -0.86
CA PHE A 12 5.41 -5.63 -1.55
C PHE A 12 5.77 -4.14 -1.48
N TYR A 13 5.86 -3.55 -0.29
CA TYR A 13 6.04 -2.10 -0.14
C TYR A 13 7.47 -1.64 -0.47
N VAL A 14 8.49 -2.40 -0.08
CA VAL A 14 9.90 -2.02 -0.28
C VAL A 14 10.41 -2.48 -1.64
N ASN A 15 10.35 -3.80 -1.92
CA ASN A 15 10.97 -4.34 -3.13
C ASN A 15 10.20 -4.01 -4.41
N LYS A 16 8.85 -4.00 -4.35
CA LYS A 16 8.00 -3.76 -5.54
C LYS A 16 7.57 -2.30 -5.66
N LEU A 17 7.08 -1.66 -4.59
CA LEU A 17 6.60 -0.28 -4.66
C LEU A 17 7.70 0.78 -4.44
N GLY A 18 8.91 0.37 -4.00
CA GLY A 18 10.05 1.27 -3.87
C GLY A 18 10.05 2.16 -2.63
N PHE A 19 9.30 1.78 -1.58
CA PHE A 19 9.40 2.48 -0.30
C PHE A 19 10.77 2.20 0.35
N GLU A 20 11.33 3.20 0.99
CA GLU A 20 12.56 3.08 1.77
C GLU A 20 12.28 2.76 3.23
N ILE A 21 13.08 1.85 3.81
CA ILE A 21 13.00 1.55 5.24
C ILE A 21 13.71 2.65 6.03
N ILE A 22 12.97 3.35 6.89
CA ILE A 22 13.53 4.30 7.86
C ILE A 22 13.99 3.54 9.10
N ARG A 23 13.13 2.65 9.61
CA ARG A 23 13.40 1.83 10.81
C ARG A 23 12.65 0.52 10.74
N GLU A 24 13.24 -0.51 11.33
CA GLU A 24 12.61 -1.81 11.54
C GLU A 24 12.90 -2.26 12.97
N ASN A 25 11.86 -2.53 13.75
CA ASN A 25 11.99 -2.88 15.16
C ASN A 25 11.06 -4.03 15.54
N TYR A 26 11.60 -5.01 16.26
CA TYR A 26 10.77 -5.99 16.95
C TYR A 26 10.34 -5.43 18.32
N ARG A 27 9.03 -5.43 18.60
CA ARG A 27 8.48 -4.92 19.85
C ARG A 27 8.22 -6.07 20.83
N GLU A 28 9.19 -6.35 21.70
CA GLU A 28 9.18 -7.48 22.65
C GLU A 28 7.91 -7.61 23.48
N GLN A 29 7.39 -6.48 23.98
CA GLN A 29 6.19 -6.47 24.83
C GLN A 29 4.91 -6.83 24.07
N ARG A 30 4.85 -6.55 22.77
CA ARG A 30 3.71 -6.84 21.89
C ARG A 30 3.91 -8.08 21.04
N LYS A 31 5.14 -8.57 20.96
CA LYS A 31 5.57 -9.70 20.12
C LYS A 31 5.21 -9.50 18.64
N ASP A 32 5.43 -8.29 18.15
CA ASP A 32 5.16 -7.92 16.78
C ASP A 32 6.31 -7.08 16.17
N TRP A 33 6.26 -6.90 14.85
CA TRP A 33 7.19 -6.06 14.14
C TRP A 33 6.58 -4.70 13.81
N LYS A 34 7.39 -3.65 13.94
CA LYS A 34 7.09 -2.31 13.44
C LYS A 34 8.09 -1.95 12.35
N LEU A 35 7.57 -1.52 11.21
CA LEU A 35 8.34 -1.10 10.06
C LEU A 35 7.91 0.32 9.67
N ASP A 36 8.84 1.27 9.71
CA ASP A 36 8.61 2.65 9.32
C ASP A 36 9.20 2.87 7.92
N LEU A 37 8.35 3.28 6.99
CA LEU A 37 8.67 3.45 5.57
C LEU A 37 8.45 4.88 5.12
N ARG A 38 9.19 5.33 4.11
CA ARG A 38 8.90 6.55 3.36
C ARG A 38 8.91 6.30 1.86
N LEU A 39 8.18 7.11 1.13
CA LEU A 39 8.21 7.14 -0.33
C LEU A 39 8.80 8.49 -0.79
N GLY A 40 9.90 8.41 -1.56
CA GLY A 40 10.62 9.59 -2.05
C GLY A 40 11.57 10.21 -1.02
N GLU A 41 12.34 11.21 -1.48
CA GLU A 41 13.43 11.85 -0.72
C GLU A 41 13.01 13.14 0.02
N ASP A 42 11.77 13.59 -0.15
CA ASP A 42 11.28 14.82 0.46
C ASP A 42 11.27 14.68 1.99
N PRO A 43 11.95 15.57 2.74
CA PRO A 43 11.91 15.57 4.20
C PRO A 43 10.50 15.74 4.80
N GLY A 44 9.55 16.28 4.02
CA GLY A 44 8.14 16.40 4.37
C GLY A 44 7.27 15.21 3.94
N ALA A 45 7.87 14.15 3.39
CA ALA A 45 7.15 12.97 2.95
C ALA A 45 6.40 12.29 4.12
N ILE A 46 5.23 11.75 3.81
CA ILE A 46 4.44 10.98 4.76
C ILE A 46 5.19 9.69 5.11
N GLU A 47 5.29 9.41 6.41
CA GLU A 47 5.81 8.16 6.94
C GLU A 47 4.68 7.13 6.99
N LEU A 48 4.89 5.96 6.39
CA LEU A 48 3.98 4.83 6.44
C LEU A 48 4.45 3.85 7.51
N GLU A 49 3.70 3.74 8.60
CA GLU A 49 3.99 2.78 9.65
C GLU A 49 3.22 1.46 9.40
N ILE A 50 3.96 0.35 9.36
CA ILE A 50 3.43 -1.00 9.21
C ILE A 50 3.68 -1.79 10.50
N PHE A 51 2.62 -2.45 10.99
CA PHE A 51 2.68 -3.31 12.16
C PHE A 51 2.28 -4.73 11.76
N ALA A 52 3.20 -5.68 11.90
CA ALA A 52 2.93 -7.09 11.65
C ALA A 52 2.54 -7.78 12.95
N GLU A 53 1.25 -7.80 13.22
CA GLU A 53 0.69 -8.41 14.43
C GLU A 53 0.52 -9.94 14.26
N SER A 54 0.56 -10.64 15.38
CA SER A 54 0.32 -12.08 15.38
C SER A 54 -1.15 -12.38 15.15
N ASN A 55 -1.46 -12.99 14.00
CA ASN A 55 -2.81 -13.43 13.63
C ASN A 55 -3.89 -12.33 13.72
N PRO A 56 -3.70 -11.18 13.04
CA PRO A 56 -4.68 -10.12 13.04
C PRO A 56 -5.98 -10.56 12.35
N PRO A 57 -7.15 -10.05 12.78
CA PRO A 57 -8.37 -10.30 12.05
C PRO A 57 -8.28 -9.73 10.62
N ARG A 58 -8.89 -10.44 9.68
CA ARG A 58 -8.91 -9.97 8.30
C ARG A 58 -9.67 -8.64 8.17
N ARG A 59 -9.19 -7.81 7.26
CA ARG A 59 -9.83 -6.56 6.87
C ARG A 59 -11.28 -6.80 6.44
N VAL A 60 -12.20 -5.95 6.92
CA VAL A 60 -13.60 -5.91 6.46
C VAL A 60 -13.72 -4.84 5.38
N SER A 61 -13.79 -5.27 4.13
CA SER A 61 -13.93 -4.37 2.99
C SER A 61 -15.38 -4.24 2.48
N ARG A 62 -16.25 -5.18 2.83
CA ARG A 62 -17.66 -5.16 2.39
C ARG A 62 -18.59 -5.75 3.46
N PRO A 63 -19.61 -4.99 3.96
CA PRO A 63 -19.73 -3.55 3.76
C PRO A 63 -18.51 -2.81 4.30
N GLU A 64 -18.19 -1.63 3.75
CA GLU A 64 -17.06 -0.82 4.22
C GLU A 64 -17.26 -0.41 5.67
N ALA A 65 -16.25 -0.68 6.52
CA ALA A 65 -16.22 -0.26 7.90
C ALA A 65 -15.53 1.10 8.05
N CYS A 66 -15.83 1.81 9.16
CA CYS A 66 -15.06 3.00 9.50
C CYS A 66 -13.58 2.68 9.65
N GLY A 67 -12.72 3.58 9.17
CA GLY A 67 -11.27 3.45 9.18
C GLY A 67 -10.65 3.75 7.82
N LEU A 68 -9.43 3.30 7.62
CA LEU A 68 -8.70 3.48 6.37
C LEU A 68 -9.39 2.70 5.23
N ARG A 69 -9.96 3.42 4.26
CA ARG A 69 -10.59 2.82 3.09
C ARG A 69 -9.53 2.32 2.10
N HIS A 70 -8.64 3.20 1.67
CA HIS A 70 -7.52 2.92 0.78
C HIS A 70 -6.42 3.98 0.94
N LEU A 71 -5.26 3.73 0.36
CA LEU A 71 -4.23 4.74 0.10
C LEU A 71 -4.30 5.12 -1.37
N ALA A 72 -4.15 6.41 -1.69
CA ALA A 72 -4.12 6.90 -3.06
C ALA A 72 -2.75 7.48 -3.38
N PHE A 73 -2.22 7.14 -4.56
CA PHE A 73 -0.96 7.63 -5.10
C PHE A 73 -1.23 8.39 -6.40
N TYR A 74 -0.76 9.63 -6.42
CA TYR A 74 -0.75 10.40 -7.65
C TYR A 74 0.36 9.91 -8.58
N VAL A 75 0.03 9.72 -9.85
CA VAL A 75 0.96 9.39 -10.93
C VAL A 75 0.66 10.26 -12.15
N GLU A 76 1.68 10.55 -12.94
CA GLU A 76 1.51 11.36 -14.16
C GLU A 76 0.78 10.59 -15.28
N ASP A 77 0.96 9.27 -15.33
CA ASP A 77 0.36 8.38 -16.34
C ASP A 77 -0.01 7.03 -15.69
N VAL A 78 -1.30 6.82 -15.51
CA VAL A 78 -1.84 5.59 -14.91
C VAL A 78 -1.54 4.36 -15.78
N GLU A 79 -1.59 4.46 -17.11
CA GLU A 79 -1.30 3.32 -18.00
C GLU A 79 0.16 2.87 -17.87
N ALA A 80 1.08 3.83 -17.85
CA ALA A 80 2.50 3.55 -17.65
C ALA A 80 2.75 2.92 -16.27
N ALA A 81 2.15 3.45 -15.20
CA ALA A 81 2.28 2.92 -13.85
C ALA A 81 1.73 1.49 -13.74
N VAL A 82 0.58 1.20 -14.34
CA VAL A 82 0.00 -0.17 -14.41
C VAL A 82 0.95 -1.12 -15.13
N ALA A 83 1.56 -0.69 -16.24
CA ALA A 83 2.52 -1.50 -16.98
C ALA A 83 3.77 -1.84 -16.15
N GLU A 84 4.26 -0.89 -15.34
CA GLU A 84 5.39 -1.16 -14.43
C GLU A 84 4.98 -2.11 -13.29
N LEU A 85 3.81 -1.92 -12.67
CA LEU A 85 3.31 -2.84 -11.64
C LEU A 85 3.13 -4.27 -12.18
N ALA A 86 2.66 -4.41 -13.42
CA ALA A 86 2.50 -5.72 -14.07
C ALA A 86 3.84 -6.48 -14.22
N LYS A 87 4.95 -5.77 -14.52
CA LYS A 87 6.29 -6.37 -14.58
C LYS A 87 6.75 -6.92 -13.22
N LEU A 88 6.23 -6.34 -12.14
CA LEU A 88 6.51 -6.77 -10.77
C LEU A 88 5.53 -7.84 -10.25
N GLY A 89 4.63 -8.31 -11.13
CA GLY A 89 3.61 -9.32 -10.78
C GLY A 89 2.47 -8.76 -9.93
N ILE A 90 2.21 -7.45 -10.00
CA ILE A 90 1.08 -6.81 -9.33
C ILE A 90 -0.02 -6.58 -10.37
N GLU A 91 -1.18 -7.18 -10.14
CA GLU A 91 -2.36 -7.00 -10.99
C GLU A 91 -3.15 -5.78 -10.54
N CYS A 92 -3.55 -4.94 -11.51
CA CYS A 92 -4.45 -3.83 -11.29
C CYS A 92 -5.84 -4.15 -11.82
N GLU A 93 -6.86 -3.53 -11.24
CA GLU A 93 -8.20 -3.50 -11.82
C GLU A 93 -8.19 -2.80 -13.20
N PRO A 94 -9.23 -2.97 -14.03
CA PRO A 94 -9.36 -2.19 -15.26
C PRO A 94 -9.29 -0.69 -15.00
N ILE A 95 -8.53 0.04 -15.82
CA ILE A 95 -8.45 1.50 -15.76
C ILE A 95 -9.85 2.07 -16.05
N ARG A 96 -10.26 3.04 -15.24
CA ARG A 96 -11.51 3.77 -15.38
C ARG A 96 -11.30 5.27 -15.19
N TYR A 97 -12.32 6.05 -15.47
CA TYR A 97 -12.29 7.49 -15.26
C TYR A 97 -13.05 7.83 -13.98
N ASP A 98 -12.45 8.68 -13.15
CA ASP A 98 -13.14 9.27 -12.01
C ASP A 98 -14.27 10.18 -12.51
N GLU A 99 -15.46 10.06 -11.92
CA GLU A 99 -16.67 10.75 -12.39
C GLU A 99 -16.63 12.27 -12.16
N TYR A 100 -15.79 12.75 -11.25
CA TYR A 100 -15.69 14.17 -10.90
C TYR A 100 -14.50 14.86 -11.59
N THR A 101 -13.34 14.22 -11.61
CA THR A 101 -12.12 14.78 -12.18
C THR A 101 -11.96 14.45 -13.66
N HIS A 102 -12.65 13.42 -14.17
CA HIS A 102 -12.51 12.84 -15.50
C HIS A 102 -11.09 12.36 -15.83
N LYS A 103 -10.29 12.11 -14.80
CA LYS A 103 -8.94 11.57 -14.92
C LYS A 103 -8.92 10.07 -14.77
N ARG A 104 -7.88 9.43 -15.30
CA ARG A 104 -7.71 7.99 -15.21
C ARG A 104 -7.38 7.58 -13.78
N MET A 105 -7.92 6.44 -13.35
CA MET A 105 -7.64 5.85 -12.06
C MET A 105 -7.79 4.34 -12.12
N THR A 106 -7.15 3.64 -11.20
CA THR A 106 -7.31 2.21 -11.00
C THR A 106 -6.96 1.80 -9.58
N PHE A 107 -7.29 0.57 -9.21
CA PHE A 107 -6.94 -0.02 -7.92
C PHE A 107 -6.07 -1.26 -8.10
N PHE A 108 -5.22 -1.50 -7.11
CA PHE A 108 -4.52 -2.75 -6.85
C PHE A 108 -4.56 -3.02 -5.35
N PHE A 109 -4.01 -4.14 -4.89
CA PHE A 109 -4.19 -4.55 -3.50
C PHE A 109 -2.85 -4.98 -2.91
N ASP A 110 -2.66 -4.67 -1.61
CA ASP A 110 -1.56 -5.23 -0.85
C ASP A 110 -1.81 -6.72 -0.53
N PRO A 111 -0.83 -7.45 0.05
CA PRO A 111 -0.98 -8.87 0.37
C PRO A 111 -2.13 -9.20 1.33
N ASP A 112 -2.56 -8.24 2.16
CA ASP A 112 -3.68 -8.38 3.10
C ASP A 112 -5.00 -7.84 2.57
N GLY A 113 -5.02 -7.39 1.31
CA GLY A 113 -6.20 -6.90 0.61
C GLY A 113 -6.56 -5.45 0.91
N LEU A 114 -5.62 -4.63 1.40
CA LEU A 114 -5.82 -3.18 1.47
C LEU A 114 -5.83 -2.62 0.05
N PRO A 115 -6.90 -1.90 -0.35
CA PRO A 115 -6.92 -1.26 -1.65
C PRO A 115 -5.92 -0.11 -1.72
N LEU A 116 -5.22 -0.02 -2.84
CA LEU A 116 -4.30 1.05 -3.19
C LEU A 116 -4.73 1.63 -4.52
N GLU A 117 -4.86 2.95 -4.61
CA GLU A 117 -5.33 3.64 -5.80
C GLU A 117 -4.17 4.31 -6.54
N LEU A 118 -4.14 4.19 -7.85
CA LEU A 118 -3.38 5.08 -8.74
C LEU A 118 -4.34 6.07 -9.38
N HIS A 119 -4.01 7.35 -9.37
CA HIS A 119 -4.79 8.38 -10.07
C HIS A 119 -3.90 9.49 -10.64
N GLU A 120 -4.40 10.15 -11.71
CA GLU A 120 -3.80 11.34 -12.36
C GLU A 120 -4.26 12.64 -11.74
#